data_a39c5a6706402acc305eecf931b2f0ed
#
_entry.id   a39c5a6706402acc305eecf931b2f0ed
#
_cell.length_a   1.000
_cell.length_b   1.000
_cell.length_c   1.000
_cell.angle_alpha   90.00
_cell.angle_beta   90.00
_cell.angle_gamma   90.00
#
_symmetry.space_group_name_H-M   'P 1'
#
loop_
_entity.id
_entity.type
_entity.pdbx_description
1 polymer ?
#
loop_
_entity_poly.entity_id
_entity_poly.type
_entity_poly.pdbx_seq_one_letter_code
_entity_poly.pdbx_strand_id
1 'polypeptide(L)'
;MKNKAIVLGCALLLSTSMLAPACGSKSALVETRVDEQRYKIAVCDWMILRRQRVSAFDRSVEIGADGLELDLGGLGQRPTFDNKLLDPVQRKEFIDKSEASGIAISSIAWSGFYAQDFAGRDGIERIMDDGINTMVLMGVDLGFLPLGVAGDLLKFPEKRPALVERLRLLGEKAEAAGVVIGIETAFDALGERTFLEEINSPAIKSYFNFANAVDNGLDVCDELQILGADRIARIHASGKDSVWLENDPYIDVPAIKRTLDDMGWSGWLVVERSRDVTQPRNVIGNYGANEAYLKRIFQNEE
;
A
#
# COMPACT_ATOMS: atom_id res chain seq x y z
N MET A 1 36.21 -20.40 68.02
CA MET A 1 35.54 -20.45 69.34
C MET A 1 34.04 -20.49 69.05
N LYS A 2 33.47 -21.68 69.08
CA LYS A 2 32.50 -22.18 70.06
C LYS A 2 31.09 -21.57 69.88
N ASN A 3 30.18 -22.40 69.30
CA ASN A 3 28.95 -22.93 69.94
C ASN A 3 27.75 -21.93 69.93
N LYS A 4 26.49 -22.31 69.72
CA LYS A 4 25.73 -23.59 69.85
C LYS A 4 24.39 -23.44 69.15
N ALA A 5 23.91 -24.57 68.65
CA ALA A 5 22.53 -24.82 68.24
C ALA A 5 21.55 -24.80 69.43
N ILE A 6 20.29 -24.44 69.18
CA ILE A 6 19.15 -24.92 69.98
C ILE A 6 17.98 -25.25 69.00
N VAL A 7 17.56 -26.50 69.14
CA VAL A 7 16.36 -27.09 68.52
C VAL A 7 15.24 -27.09 69.59
N LEU A 8 14.02 -26.76 69.17
CA LEU A 8 12.73 -27.15 69.83
C LEU A 8 11.60 -26.89 68.79
N GLY A 9 10.81 -27.71 68.28
CA GLY A 9 10.16 -28.91 68.74
C GLY A 9 8.67 -28.68 69.04
N CYS A 10 7.76 -29.37 68.28
CA CYS A 10 6.36 -29.62 68.52
C CYS A 10 5.37 -28.46 68.20
N ALA A 11 4.21 -28.62 67.56
CA ALA A 11 3.25 -29.75 67.53
C ALA A 11 2.30 -29.64 66.33
N LEU A 12 1.89 -30.80 65.82
CA LEU A 12 0.78 -31.00 64.88
C LEU A 12 -0.55 -30.56 65.49
N LEU A 13 -1.39 -29.86 64.69
CA LEU A 13 -2.83 -29.89 64.82
C LEU A 13 -3.41 -30.01 63.41
N LEU A 14 -3.92 -31.20 63.12
CA LEU A 14 -4.76 -31.49 61.95
C LEU A 14 -6.14 -30.85 62.15
N SER A 15 -6.54 -29.97 61.29
CA SER A 15 -7.96 -29.59 61.08
C SER A 15 -8.33 -29.88 59.63
N THR A 16 -9.13 -30.97 59.46
CA THR A 16 -9.79 -31.32 58.21
C THR A 16 -10.94 -30.35 57.93
N SER A 17 -10.72 -29.46 56.97
CA SER A 17 -11.83 -28.67 56.39
C SER A 17 -12.15 -29.22 55.01
N MET A 18 -13.33 -29.82 54.89
CA MET A 18 -13.94 -30.19 53.61
C MET A 18 -14.20 -28.90 52.80
N LEU A 19 -13.53 -28.74 51.68
CA LEU A 19 -13.91 -27.75 50.67
C LEU A 19 -14.74 -28.47 49.60
N ALA A 20 -15.97 -27.99 49.43
CA ALA A 20 -16.83 -28.34 48.30
C ALA A 20 -16.22 -27.78 46.99
N PRO A 21 -16.37 -28.47 45.85
CA PRO A 21 -15.90 -27.93 44.56
C PRO A 21 -16.82 -26.80 44.12
N ALA A 22 -16.30 -25.59 44.10
CA ALA A 22 -16.90 -24.46 43.41
C ALA A 22 -16.85 -24.71 41.90
N CYS A 23 -18.01 -24.92 41.32
CA CYS A 23 -18.21 -24.98 39.88
C CYS A 23 -17.97 -23.56 39.30
N GLY A 24 -16.72 -23.25 38.98
CA GLY A 24 -16.34 -22.02 38.27
C GLY A 24 -16.70 -22.17 36.79
N SER A 25 -17.79 -21.55 36.38
CA SER A 25 -18.08 -21.31 34.96
C SER A 25 -16.93 -20.48 34.38
N LYS A 26 -16.07 -21.13 33.58
CA LYS A 26 -15.17 -20.43 32.72
C LYS A 26 -16.02 -19.66 31.68
N SER A 27 -16.22 -18.38 31.92
CA SER A 27 -16.62 -17.45 30.87
C SER A 27 -15.58 -17.56 29.77
N ALA A 28 -15.89 -18.21 28.68
CA ALA A 28 -15.11 -18.13 27.45
C ALA A 28 -15.20 -16.66 26.98
N LEU A 29 -14.14 -15.92 27.18
CA LEU A 29 -13.94 -14.70 26.45
C LEU A 29 -13.89 -15.11 24.98
N VAL A 30 -14.98 -14.90 24.27
CA VAL A 30 -15.01 -14.89 22.83
C VAL A 30 -14.16 -13.67 22.45
N GLU A 31 -12.86 -13.91 22.20
CA GLU A 31 -12.06 -12.98 21.42
C GLU A 31 -12.77 -12.86 20.07
N THR A 32 -13.56 -11.80 19.93
CA THR A 32 -13.95 -11.33 18.60
C THR A 32 -12.66 -10.92 17.93
N ARG A 33 -12.00 -11.85 17.21
CA ARG A 33 -11.08 -11.49 16.15
C ARG A 33 -11.91 -10.61 15.24
N VAL A 34 -11.64 -9.31 15.24
CA VAL A 34 -11.98 -8.45 14.13
C VAL A 34 -11.18 -9.04 12.99
N ASP A 35 -11.84 -9.75 12.09
CA ASP A 35 -11.20 -10.23 10.85
C ASP A 35 -10.69 -8.99 10.15
N GLU A 36 -9.39 -8.78 10.21
CA GLU A 36 -8.76 -7.66 9.53
C GLU A 36 -8.99 -7.90 8.04
N GLN A 37 -9.74 -7.01 7.40
CA GLN A 37 -10.17 -7.15 6.03
C GLN A 37 -8.96 -7.38 5.12
N ARG A 38 -8.88 -8.56 4.52
CA ARG A 38 -7.73 -9.03 3.73
C ARG A 38 -7.40 -8.12 2.56
N TYR A 39 -8.44 -7.60 1.89
CA TYR A 39 -8.33 -6.71 0.75
C TYR A 39 -9.06 -5.41 1.05
N LYS A 40 -8.40 -4.28 0.80
CA LYS A 40 -8.97 -2.94 0.93
C LYS A 40 -8.88 -2.24 -0.41
N ILE A 41 -9.89 -1.45 -0.75
CA ILE A 41 -9.98 -0.80 -2.05
C ILE A 41 -9.81 0.71 -1.88
N ALA A 42 -8.93 1.33 -2.67
CA ALA A 42 -8.61 2.75 -2.59
C ALA A 42 -8.62 3.43 -3.96
N VAL A 43 -8.67 4.75 -3.96
CA VAL A 43 -8.55 5.59 -5.15
C VAL A 43 -7.39 6.57 -5.05
N CYS A 44 -6.89 7.06 -6.19
CA CYS A 44 -5.84 8.07 -6.25
C CYS A 44 -6.42 9.49 -6.21
N ASP A 45 -5.92 10.39 -5.35
CA ASP A 45 -6.44 11.76 -5.22
C ASP A 45 -6.30 12.59 -6.50
N TRP A 46 -5.22 12.36 -7.27
CA TRP A 46 -5.01 13.07 -8.55
C TRP A 46 -5.93 12.56 -9.66
N MET A 47 -6.31 11.31 -9.62
CA MET A 47 -7.20 10.71 -10.63
C MET A 47 -8.66 11.09 -10.38
N ILE A 48 -9.07 11.27 -9.13
CA ILE A 48 -10.40 11.79 -8.78
C ILE A 48 -10.47 13.33 -8.80
N LEU A 49 -9.45 14.00 -9.37
CA LEU A 49 -9.36 15.45 -9.53
C LEU A 49 -9.38 16.22 -8.20
N ARG A 50 -8.70 15.69 -7.19
CA ARG A 50 -8.60 16.27 -5.84
C ARG A 50 -7.17 16.24 -5.30
N ARG A 51 -6.16 16.25 -6.20
CA ARG A 51 -4.75 16.23 -5.81
C ARG A 51 -4.46 17.23 -4.70
N GLN A 52 -3.91 16.72 -3.59
CA GLN A 52 -3.55 17.51 -2.41
C GLN A 52 -4.68 18.43 -1.89
N ARG A 53 -5.91 17.94 -1.87
CA ARG A 53 -7.07 18.65 -1.31
C ARG A 53 -7.75 17.78 -0.28
N VAL A 54 -8.06 18.35 0.89
CA VAL A 54 -8.79 17.68 1.98
C VAL A 54 -10.15 17.14 1.51
N SER A 55 -10.79 17.81 0.54
CA SER A 55 -12.03 17.31 -0.10
C SER A 55 -11.86 16.02 -0.93
N ALA A 56 -10.66 15.48 -1.05
CA ALA A 56 -10.45 14.15 -1.63
C ALA A 56 -11.11 13.06 -0.78
N PHE A 57 -11.08 13.20 0.53
CA PHE A 57 -11.75 12.27 1.45
C PHE A 57 -13.27 12.24 1.26
N ASP A 58 -13.93 13.42 1.16
CA ASP A 58 -15.37 13.48 0.87
C ASP A 58 -15.70 12.80 -0.46
N ARG A 59 -14.84 13.02 -1.47
CA ARG A 59 -15.01 12.36 -2.77
C ARG A 59 -14.80 10.86 -2.69
N SER A 60 -13.86 10.38 -1.88
CA SER A 60 -13.65 8.95 -1.66
C SER A 60 -14.85 8.28 -0.97
N VAL A 61 -15.49 8.98 -0.02
CA VAL A 61 -16.77 8.53 0.58
C VAL A 61 -17.87 8.43 -0.49
N GLU A 62 -18.03 9.46 -1.35
CA GLU A 62 -19.03 9.44 -2.45
C GLU A 62 -18.78 8.31 -3.45
N ILE A 63 -17.52 7.94 -3.68
CA ILE A 63 -17.09 6.86 -4.56
C ILE A 63 -17.31 5.49 -3.90
N GLY A 64 -17.28 5.41 -2.56
CA GLY A 64 -17.40 4.18 -1.78
C GLY A 64 -16.06 3.50 -1.52
N ALA A 65 -14.92 4.22 -1.60
CA ALA A 65 -13.61 3.67 -1.32
C ALA A 65 -13.36 3.43 0.18
N ASP A 66 -12.47 2.49 0.51
CA ASP A 66 -11.97 2.28 1.87
C ASP A 66 -10.81 3.23 2.18
N GLY A 67 -10.10 3.66 1.15
CA GLY A 67 -8.90 4.47 1.31
C GLY A 67 -8.60 5.42 0.16
N LEU A 68 -7.56 6.22 0.38
CA LEU A 68 -7.09 7.25 -0.53
C LEU A 68 -5.56 7.17 -0.65
N GLU A 69 -5.06 7.08 -1.87
CA GLU A 69 -3.66 7.31 -2.17
C GLU A 69 -3.45 8.82 -2.36
N LEU A 70 -2.63 9.43 -1.48
CA LEU A 70 -2.35 10.87 -1.50
C LEU A 70 -1.08 11.18 -2.30
N ASP A 71 -1.18 12.12 -3.21
CA ASP A 71 -0.03 12.60 -4.00
C ASP A 71 0.83 13.61 -3.23
N LEU A 72 2.15 13.58 -3.45
CA LEU A 72 3.09 14.58 -2.90
C LEU A 72 2.98 15.97 -3.56
N GLY A 73 2.15 16.10 -4.59
CA GLY A 73 2.03 17.32 -5.36
C GLY A 73 2.95 17.40 -6.58
N GLY A 74 2.90 18.52 -7.28
CA GLY A 74 3.67 18.72 -8.51
C GLY A 74 5.17 18.82 -8.24
N LEU A 75 5.99 18.10 -9.02
CA LEU A 75 7.44 18.20 -8.97
C LEU A 75 7.97 19.23 -9.99
N GLY A 76 7.74 19.02 -11.27
CA GLY A 76 8.26 19.91 -12.35
C GLY A 76 9.75 20.20 -12.19
N GLN A 77 10.16 21.46 -12.30
CA GLN A 77 11.53 21.93 -12.10
C GLN A 77 11.83 22.36 -10.65
N ARG A 78 10.92 22.11 -9.71
CA ARG A 78 11.14 22.45 -8.29
C ARG A 78 12.24 21.60 -7.69
N PRO A 79 12.95 22.08 -6.66
CA PRO A 79 13.95 21.27 -5.95
C PRO A 79 13.34 20.09 -5.20
N THR A 80 12.04 20.19 -4.84
CA THR A 80 11.24 19.13 -4.21
C THR A 80 9.79 19.23 -4.67
N PHE A 81 8.93 18.33 -4.20
CA PHE A 81 7.49 18.38 -4.46
C PHE A 81 6.83 19.66 -3.88
N ASP A 82 5.77 20.12 -4.53
CA ASP A 82 4.84 21.14 -3.99
C ASP A 82 3.93 20.51 -2.92
N ASN A 83 4.56 20.06 -1.86
CA ASN A 83 3.99 19.13 -0.91
C ASN A 83 3.39 19.84 0.31
N LYS A 84 2.06 19.90 0.36
CA LYS A 84 1.32 20.49 1.48
C LYS A 84 1.41 19.68 2.77
N LEU A 85 1.68 18.37 2.67
CA LEU A 85 1.72 17.49 3.85
C LEU A 85 2.94 17.74 4.75
N LEU A 86 3.95 18.49 4.27
CA LEU A 86 5.06 18.96 5.11
C LEU A 86 4.67 20.11 6.03
N ASP A 87 3.66 20.91 5.67
CA ASP A 87 3.13 21.95 6.54
C ASP A 87 2.31 21.33 7.69
N PRO A 88 2.66 21.58 8.97
CA PRO A 88 2.01 20.91 10.09
C PRO A 88 0.52 21.20 10.23
N VAL A 89 0.05 22.39 9.82
CA VAL A 89 -1.36 22.76 9.89
C VAL A 89 -2.13 22.00 8.81
N GLN A 90 -1.65 22.04 7.56
CA GLN A 90 -2.29 21.32 6.46
C GLN A 90 -2.24 19.80 6.70
N ARG A 91 -1.11 19.27 7.14
CA ARG A 91 -0.99 17.84 7.50
C ARG A 91 -2.04 17.41 8.52
N LYS A 92 -2.22 18.23 9.59
CA LYS A 92 -3.25 17.94 10.59
C LYS A 92 -4.66 17.90 9.98
N GLU A 93 -4.98 18.83 9.08
CA GLU A 93 -6.28 18.83 8.38
C GLU A 93 -6.51 17.53 7.59
N PHE A 94 -5.48 16.99 6.93
CA PHE A 94 -5.58 15.72 6.21
C PHE A 94 -5.79 14.53 7.15
N ILE A 95 -5.05 14.48 8.27
CA ILE A 95 -5.18 13.42 9.28
C ILE A 95 -6.55 13.46 9.94
N ASP A 96 -6.96 14.62 10.43
CA ASP A 96 -8.27 14.80 11.07
C ASP A 96 -9.42 14.41 10.10
N LYS A 97 -9.28 14.76 8.82
CA LYS A 97 -10.30 14.44 7.82
C LYS A 97 -10.33 12.95 7.48
N SER A 98 -9.19 12.30 7.41
CA SER A 98 -9.10 10.84 7.27
C SER A 98 -9.85 10.14 8.39
N GLU A 99 -9.55 10.50 9.65
CA GLU A 99 -10.21 9.94 10.83
C GLU A 99 -11.72 10.21 10.83
N ALA A 100 -12.13 11.45 10.56
CA ALA A 100 -13.54 11.84 10.58
C ALA A 100 -14.38 11.19 9.47
N SER A 101 -13.77 10.90 8.31
CA SER A 101 -14.46 10.28 7.17
C SER A 101 -14.42 8.73 7.20
N GLY A 102 -13.53 8.13 7.98
CA GLY A 102 -13.26 6.71 7.96
C GLY A 102 -12.48 6.24 6.73
N ILE A 103 -11.99 7.18 5.89
CA ILE A 103 -11.18 6.87 4.71
C ILE A 103 -9.71 6.82 5.11
N ALA A 104 -9.10 5.63 5.06
CA ALA A 104 -7.69 5.46 5.40
C ALA A 104 -6.76 6.10 4.33
N ILE A 105 -5.57 6.54 4.73
CA ILE A 105 -4.53 6.91 3.77
C ILE A 105 -3.76 5.66 3.41
N SER A 106 -3.97 5.13 2.18
CA SER A 106 -3.41 3.84 1.76
C SER A 106 -1.93 3.92 1.43
N SER A 107 -1.49 5.02 0.84
CA SER A 107 -0.12 5.22 0.35
C SER A 107 0.15 6.69 0.06
N ILE A 108 1.44 7.05 -0.08
CA ILE A 108 1.89 8.38 -0.52
C ILE A 108 2.48 8.25 -1.93
N ALA A 109 1.88 8.95 -2.90
CA ALA A 109 2.31 8.87 -4.30
C ALA A 109 3.32 9.95 -4.67
N TRP A 110 4.39 9.54 -5.34
CA TRP A 110 5.41 10.42 -5.91
C TRP A 110 5.12 10.62 -7.41
N SER A 111 3.86 10.91 -7.75
CA SER A 111 3.36 10.91 -9.14
C SER A 111 4.07 11.89 -10.06
N GLY A 112 4.81 12.85 -9.52
CA GLY A 112 5.67 13.75 -10.30
C GLY A 112 6.68 13.02 -11.20
N PHE A 113 7.06 11.78 -10.84
CA PHE A 113 7.97 10.94 -11.61
C PHE A 113 7.33 10.26 -12.83
N TYR A 114 6.03 10.37 -13.04
CA TYR A 114 5.46 10.09 -14.36
C TYR A 114 6.06 11.00 -15.46
N ALA A 115 6.37 12.25 -15.11
CA ALA A 115 6.89 13.25 -16.05
C ALA A 115 8.38 13.59 -15.82
N GLN A 116 9.05 12.94 -14.88
CA GLN A 116 10.44 13.20 -14.52
C GLN A 116 11.25 11.91 -14.54
N ASP A 117 12.50 12.02 -14.94
CA ASP A 117 13.44 10.91 -14.90
C ASP A 117 14.09 10.80 -13.52
N PHE A 118 13.76 9.75 -12.78
CA PHE A 118 14.35 9.51 -11.46
C PHE A 118 15.87 9.25 -11.54
N ALA A 119 16.33 8.56 -12.59
CA ALA A 119 17.73 8.24 -12.78
C ALA A 119 18.60 9.48 -13.09
N GLY A 120 18.08 10.46 -13.84
CA GLY A 120 18.82 11.66 -14.27
C GLY A 120 18.55 12.90 -13.42
N ARG A 121 17.62 12.86 -12.46
CA ARG A 121 17.20 14.05 -11.72
C ARG A 121 18.30 14.58 -10.79
N ASP A 122 18.62 15.87 -10.91
CA ASP A 122 19.52 16.57 -9.98
C ASP A 122 18.83 16.77 -8.62
N GLY A 123 19.61 16.69 -7.53
CA GLY A 123 19.11 16.88 -6.17
C GLY A 123 18.15 15.80 -5.70
N ILE A 124 18.22 14.60 -6.29
CA ILE A 124 17.30 13.48 -6.03
C ILE A 124 17.28 13.08 -4.56
N GLU A 125 18.41 13.15 -3.84
CA GLU A 125 18.47 12.79 -2.42
C GLU A 125 17.55 13.65 -1.57
N ARG A 126 17.50 14.95 -1.82
CA ARG A 126 16.57 15.84 -1.13
C ARG A 126 15.11 15.46 -1.40
N ILE A 127 14.80 15.05 -2.63
CA ILE A 127 13.45 14.59 -2.99
C ILE A 127 13.11 13.30 -2.26
N MET A 128 14.08 12.37 -2.15
CA MET A 128 13.93 11.13 -1.37
C MET A 128 13.65 11.43 0.10
N ASP A 129 14.46 12.31 0.70
CA ASP A 129 14.31 12.70 2.11
C ASP A 129 12.95 13.36 2.39
N ASP A 130 12.50 14.28 1.53
CA ASP A 130 11.19 14.93 1.66
C ASP A 130 10.04 13.94 1.53
N GLY A 131 10.13 12.99 0.59
CA GLY A 131 9.11 11.95 0.40
C GLY A 131 9.02 11.00 1.58
N ILE A 132 10.16 10.45 2.02
CA ILE A 132 10.22 9.54 3.18
C ILE A 132 9.77 10.26 4.46
N ASN A 133 10.27 11.48 4.70
CA ASN A 133 9.85 12.28 5.85
C ASN A 133 8.33 12.53 5.86
N THR A 134 7.73 12.76 4.69
CA THR A 134 6.27 12.90 4.58
C THR A 134 5.56 11.62 4.98
N MET A 135 6.02 10.46 4.51
CA MET A 135 5.44 9.17 4.89
C MET A 135 5.48 8.96 6.40
N VAL A 136 6.63 9.21 7.03
CA VAL A 136 6.80 9.12 8.49
C VAL A 136 5.86 10.07 9.23
N LEU A 137 5.80 11.35 8.81
CA LEU A 137 4.95 12.37 9.42
C LEU A 137 3.45 12.10 9.27
N MET A 138 3.05 11.41 8.19
CA MET A 138 1.67 11.00 7.94
C MET A 138 1.31 9.65 8.56
N GLY A 139 2.28 8.92 9.10
CA GLY A 139 2.08 7.56 9.61
C GLY A 139 1.73 6.56 8.52
N VAL A 140 2.23 6.76 7.29
CA VAL A 140 1.96 5.91 6.12
C VAL A 140 3.21 5.11 5.78
N ASP A 141 3.06 3.80 5.70
CA ASP A 141 4.16 2.84 5.56
C ASP A 141 4.59 2.59 4.10
N LEU A 142 3.79 3.03 3.11
CA LEU A 142 4.07 2.78 1.70
C LEU A 142 4.11 4.05 0.86
N GLY A 143 5.17 4.18 0.04
CA GLY A 143 5.28 5.16 -1.03
C GLY A 143 5.12 4.53 -2.41
N PHE A 144 4.46 5.22 -3.34
CA PHE A 144 4.34 4.84 -4.75
C PHE A 144 5.30 5.65 -5.60
N LEU A 145 6.19 4.99 -6.35
CA LEU A 145 7.16 5.61 -7.25
C LEU A 145 7.01 5.09 -8.70
N PRO A 146 6.42 5.87 -9.63
CA PRO A 146 6.31 5.47 -11.02
C PRO A 146 7.65 5.67 -11.76
N LEU A 147 8.14 4.61 -12.41
CA LEU A 147 9.37 4.59 -13.20
C LEU A 147 9.15 4.19 -14.67
N GLY A 148 7.95 3.73 -15.01
CA GLY A 148 7.62 3.15 -16.32
C GLY A 148 7.30 4.15 -17.43
N VAL A 149 7.43 5.49 -17.21
CA VAL A 149 7.09 6.51 -18.22
C VAL A 149 8.32 7.33 -18.60
N ALA A 150 8.70 8.36 -17.84
CA ALA A 150 9.85 9.20 -18.16
C ALA A 150 11.20 8.50 -17.92
N GLY A 151 11.24 7.55 -16.98
CA GLY A 151 12.40 6.72 -16.64
C GLY A 151 12.37 5.31 -17.19
N ASP A 152 11.51 5.02 -18.16
CA ASP A 152 11.28 3.67 -18.73
C ASP A 152 12.57 3.03 -19.25
N LEU A 153 13.05 2.00 -18.56
CA LEU A 153 14.28 1.27 -18.91
C LEU A 153 14.16 0.41 -20.17
N LEU A 154 12.95 0.11 -20.65
CA LEU A 154 12.76 -0.54 -21.95
C LEU A 154 13.09 0.43 -23.10
N LYS A 155 12.88 1.75 -22.88
CA LYS A 155 13.22 2.81 -23.84
C LYS A 155 14.63 3.38 -23.63
N PHE A 156 15.11 3.39 -22.38
CA PHE A 156 16.37 4.01 -21.97
C PHE A 156 17.22 3.05 -21.14
N PRO A 157 17.63 1.89 -21.71
CA PRO A 157 18.35 0.86 -20.96
C PRO A 157 19.71 1.34 -20.39
N GLU A 158 20.30 2.34 -20.99
CA GLU A 158 21.55 2.96 -20.54
C GLU A 158 21.44 3.62 -19.15
N LYS A 159 20.24 3.96 -18.72
CA LYS A 159 19.98 4.55 -17.39
C LYS A 159 19.97 3.54 -16.26
N ARG A 160 19.93 2.24 -16.59
CA ARG A 160 19.80 1.17 -15.58
C ARG A 160 20.82 1.25 -14.44
N PRO A 161 22.13 1.42 -14.69
CA PRO A 161 23.12 1.49 -13.61
C PRO A 161 22.83 2.63 -12.62
N ALA A 162 22.54 3.83 -13.14
CA ALA A 162 22.25 5.00 -12.32
C ALA A 162 20.93 4.84 -11.54
N LEU A 163 19.90 4.22 -12.17
CA LEU A 163 18.63 3.96 -11.50
C LEU A 163 18.79 2.95 -10.37
N VAL A 164 19.53 1.85 -10.58
CA VAL A 164 19.81 0.84 -9.55
C VAL A 164 20.53 1.47 -8.35
N GLU A 165 21.59 2.26 -8.59
CA GLU A 165 22.32 2.95 -7.52
C GLU A 165 21.38 3.86 -6.69
N ARG A 166 20.54 4.64 -7.36
CA ARG A 166 19.58 5.54 -6.68
C ARG A 166 18.49 4.80 -5.92
N LEU A 167 18.01 3.67 -6.46
CA LEU A 167 17.01 2.85 -5.77
C LEU A 167 17.61 2.10 -4.56
N ARG A 168 18.89 1.73 -4.61
CA ARG A 168 19.60 1.22 -3.42
C ARG A 168 19.66 2.26 -2.32
N LEU A 169 20.07 3.48 -2.66
CA LEU A 169 20.12 4.59 -1.70
C LEU A 169 18.73 4.91 -1.14
N LEU A 170 17.71 4.92 -2.00
CA LEU A 170 16.31 5.11 -1.57
C LEU A 170 15.87 3.99 -0.65
N GLY A 171 16.23 2.74 -0.96
CA GLY A 171 15.94 1.57 -0.13
C GLY A 171 16.61 1.63 1.25
N GLU A 172 17.88 2.02 1.33
CA GLU A 172 18.57 2.24 2.61
C GLU A 172 17.89 3.30 3.47
N LYS A 173 17.48 4.42 2.86
CA LYS A 173 16.74 5.49 3.55
C LYS A 173 15.35 5.03 4.02
N ALA A 174 14.64 4.30 3.18
CA ALA A 174 13.30 3.77 3.48
C ALA A 174 13.35 2.73 4.59
N GLU A 175 14.33 1.80 4.57
CA GLU A 175 14.54 0.80 5.61
C GLU A 175 14.85 1.46 6.95
N ALA A 176 15.74 2.46 6.97
CA ALA A 176 16.07 3.23 8.17
C ALA A 176 14.87 3.97 8.77
N ALA A 177 13.91 4.37 7.92
CA ALA A 177 12.68 5.05 8.32
C ALA A 177 11.52 4.08 8.63
N GLY A 178 11.69 2.77 8.40
CA GLY A 178 10.66 1.76 8.60
C GLY A 178 9.51 1.83 7.58
N VAL A 179 9.78 2.29 6.35
CA VAL A 179 8.80 2.41 5.27
C VAL A 179 9.22 1.61 4.04
N VAL A 180 8.28 1.37 3.12
CA VAL A 180 8.50 0.64 1.87
C VAL A 180 8.18 1.56 0.69
N ILE A 181 8.97 1.45 -0.37
CA ILE A 181 8.70 2.12 -1.65
C ILE A 181 8.30 1.05 -2.66
N GLY A 182 7.06 1.15 -3.14
CA GLY A 182 6.58 0.37 -4.27
C GLY A 182 6.94 1.07 -5.57
N ILE A 183 7.72 0.42 -6.42
CA ILE A 183 8.07 0.92 -7.76
C ILE A 183 7.11 0.35 -8.81
N GLU A 184 6.67 1.18 -9.74
CA GLU A 184 5.93 0.75 -10.92
C GLU A 184 6.82 0.89 -12.15
N THR A 185 7.11 -0.22 -12.82
CA THR A 185 7.97 -0.28 -14.02
C THR A 185 7.16 -0.65 -15.26
N ALA A 186 7.78 -0.54 -16.44
CA ALA A 186 7.20 -1.04 -17.70
C ALA A 186 7.62 -2.49 -18.01
N PHE A 187 8.37 -3.15 -17.13
CA PHE A 187 8.80 -4.53 -17.31
C PHE A 187 7.64 -5.52 -17.21
N ASP A 188 7.81 -6.69 -17.80
CA ASP A 188 7.09 -7.88 -17.40
C ASP A 188 7.53 -8.35 -16.00
N ALA A 189 6.81 -9.28 -15.40
CA ALA A 189 7.09 -9.74 -14.05
C ALA A 189 8.48 -10.40 -13.90
N LEU A 190 8.99 -11.07 -14.93
CA LEU A 190 10.34 -11.65 -14.90
C LEU A 190 11.43 -10.57 -14.91
N GLY A 191 11.25 -9.57 -15.76
CA GLY A 191 12.14 -8.40 -15.83
C GLY A 191 12.12 -7.58 -14.54
N GLU A 192 10.93 -7.34 -13.97
CA GLU A 192 10.79 -6.63 -12.70
C GLU A 192 11.39 -7.41 -11.54
N ARG A 193 11.15 -8.73 -11.45
CA ARG A 193 11.79 -9.58 -10.46
C ARG A 193 13.32 -9.49 -10.53
N THR A 194 13.89 -9.62 -11.74
CA THR A 194 15.33 -9.50 -11.96
C THR A 194 15.85 -8.11 -11.55
N PHE A 195 15.07 -7.07 -11.81
CA PHE A 195 15.42 -5.70 -11.43
C PHE A 195 15.40 -5.50 -9.92
N LEU A 196 14.39 -6.02 -9.23
CA LEU A 196 14.32 -6.00 -7.76
C LEU A 196 15.47 -6.79 -7.11
N GLU A 197 15.83 -7.93 -7.67
CA GLU A 197 17.00 -8.73 -7.25
C GLU A 197 18.32 -7.98 -7.43
N GLU A 198 18.47 -7.20 -8.52
CA GLU A 198 19.63 -6.36 -8.76
C GLU A 198 19.70 -5.18 -7.77
N ILE A 199 18.56 -4.54 -7.45
CA ILE A 199 18.49 -3.49 -6.42
C ILE A 199 18.87 -4.07 -5.04
N ASN A 200 18.39 -5.27 -4.72
CA ASN A 200 18.68 -6.00 -3.49
C ASN A 200 18.38 -5.20 -2.21
N SER A 201 17.19 -4.61 -2.13
CA SER A 201 16.70 -3.92 -0.93
C SER A 201 15.33 -4.48 -0.50
N PRO A 202 15.14 -4.82 0.79
CA PRO A 202 13.84 -5.29 1.29
C PRO A 202 12.79 -4.17 1.33
N ALA A 203 13.22 -2.91 1.31
CA ALA A 203 12.35 -1.74 1.32
C ALA A 203 11.93 -1.26 -0.09
N ILE A 204 12.45 -1.87 -1.15
CA ILE A 204 12.01 -1.61 -2.53
C ILE A 204 11.24 -2.83 -3.03
N LYS A 205 9.97 -2.63 -3.37
CA LYS A 205 9.08 -3.69 -3.84
C LYS A 205 8.32 -3.23 -5.08
N SER A 206 7.61 -4.16 -5.71
CA SER A 206 6.71 -3.85 -6.82
C SER A 206 5.46 -3.12 -6.34
N TYR A 207 5.07 -2.08 -7.04
CA TYR A 207 3.71 -1.58 -7.09
C TYR A 207 3.11 -2.11 -8.39
N PHE A 208 2.55 -3.30 -8.33
CA PHE A 208 2.08 -4.02 -9.50
C PHE A 208 0.90 -3.30 -10.15
N ASN A 209 0.83 -3.26 -11.49
CA ASN A 209 -0.27 -2.64 -12.21
C ASN A 209 -0.85 -3.61 -13.24
N PHE A 210 -2.15 -3.92 -13.16
CA PHE A 210 -2.82 -4.81 -14.11
C PHE A 210 -2.66 -4.31 -15.56
N ALA A 211 -2.75 -2.98 -15.76
CA ALA A 211 -2.62 -2.41 -17.09
C ALA A 211 -1.25 -2.69 -17.72
N ASN A 212 -0.17 -2.76 -16.94
CA ASN A 212 1.16 -3.04 -17.47
C ASN A 212 1.28 -4.47 -18.01
N ALA A 213 0.69 -5.46 -17.33
CA ALA A 213 0.63 -6.83 -17.82
C ALA A 213 -0.13 -6.91 -19.16
N VAL A 214 -1.31 -6.30 -19.22
CA VAL A 214 -2.14 -6.23 -20.43
C VAL A 214 -1.43 -5.50 -21.58
N ASP A 215 -0.71 -4.41 -21.29
CA ASP A 215 0.05 -3.64 -22.28
C ASP A 215 1.21 -4.43 -22.90
N ASN A 216 1.79 -5.33 -22.11
CA ASN A 216 2.79 -6.27 -22.56
C ASN A 216 2.18 -7.51 -23.27
N GLY A 217 0.85 -7.59 -23.38
CA GLY A 217 0.14 -8.71 -24.00
C GLY A 217 0.19 -9.99 -23.16
N LEU A 218 0.33 -9.86 -21.83
CA LEU A 218 0.50 -10.95 -20.87
C LEU A 218 -0.74 -11.10 -19.99
N ASP A 219 -0.90 -12.29 -19.42
CA ASP A 219 -1.96 -12.60 -18.47
C ASP A 219 -1.61 -12.07 -17.08
N VAL A 220 -2.53 -11.35 -16.44
CA VAL A 220 -2.31 -10.74 -15.12
C VAL A 220 -2.05 -11.79 -14.04
N CYS A 221 -2.73 -12.95 -14.09
CA CYS A 221 -2.56 -14.02 -13.10
C CYS A 221 -1.18 -14.65 -13.20
N ASP A 222 -0.71 -14.91 -14.41
CA ASP A 222 0.63 -15.46 -14.65
C ASP A 222 1.72 -14.49 -14.18
N GLU A 223 1.58 -13.19 -14.49
CA GLU A 223 2.51 -12.15 -14.06
C GLU A 223 2.59 -12.02 -12.53
N LEU A 224 1.44 -12.07 -11.83
CA LEU A 224 1.39 -12.08 -10.37
C LEU A 224 2.15 -13.28 -9.78
N GLN A 225 1.95 -14.47 -10.35
CA GLN A 225 2.62 -15.70 -9.90
C GLN A 225 4.14 -15.66 -10.15
N ILE A 226 4.56 -15.14 -11.31
CA ILE A 226 5.99 -15.00 -11.66
C ILE A 226 6.69 -14.01 -10.71
N LEU A 227 6.04 -12.89 -10.40
CA LEU A 227 6.59 -11.89 -9.50
C LEU A 227 6.68 -12.39 -8.05
N GLY A 228 5.62 -13.05 -7.58
CA GLY A 228 5.50 -13.63 -6.23
C GLY A 228 5.03 -12.62 -5.17
N ALA A 229 4.22 -13.11 -4.23
CA ALA A 229 3.54 -12.29 -3.22
C ALA A 229 4.50 -11.41 -2.39
N ASP A 230 5.67 -11.94 -2.03
CA ASP A 230 6.64 -11.25 -1.17
C ASP A 230 7.22 -9.97 -1.80
N ARG A 231 7.19 -9.88 -3.13
CA ARG A 231 7.71 -8.75 -3.88
C ARG A 231 6.64 -7.67 -4.15
N ILE A 232 5.36 -7.98 -3.96
CA ILE A 232 4.24 -7.08 -4.26
C ILE A 232 3.87 -6.29 -3.01
N ALA A 233 4.13 -4.99 -3.00
CA ALA A 233 3.75 -4.10 -1.91
C ALA A 233 2.30 -3.61 -2.03
N ARG A 234 1.86 -3.25 -3.24
CA ARG A 234 0.52 -2.75 -3.58
C ARG A 234 0.17 -3.13 -5.02
N ILE A 235 -1.09 -2.93 -5.37
CA ILE A 235 -1.58 -3.19 -6.71
C ILE A 235 -2.42 -2.01 -7.21
N HIS A 236 -2.06 -1.44 -8.36
CA HIS A 236 -2.98 -0.65 -9.17
C HIS A 236 -3.93 -1.60 -9.90
N ALA A 237 -5.15 -1.72 -9.35
CA ALA A 237 -6.17 -2.65 -9.81
C ALA A 237 -7.07 -1.99 -10.88
N SER A 238 -6.48 -1.64 -12.01
CA SER A 238 -7.20 -1.04 -13.12
C SER A 238 -6.56 -1.37 -14.46
N GLY A 239 -7.38 -1.41 -15.51
CA GLY A 239 -6.95 -1.44 -16.89
C GLY A 239 -6.70 -0.03 -17.43
N LYS A 240 -6.60 0.08 -18.75
CA LYS A 240 -6.61 1.36 -19.45
C LYS A 240 -7.97 2.03 -19.40
N ASP A 241 -7.99 3.34 -19.60
CA ASP A 241 -9.23 4.04 -19.88
C ASP A 241 -9.85 3.57 -21.20
N SER A 242 -11.03 3.05 -21.14
CA SER A 242 -11.87 2.58 -22.25
C SER A 242 -13.26 2.28 -21.72
N VAL A 243 -13.35 1.31 -20.83
CA VAL A 243 -14.56 0.84 -20.16
C VAL A 243 -14.27 0.67 -18.67
N TRP A 244 -15.32 0.48 -17.87
CA TRP A 244 -15.16 0.10 -16.46
C TRP A 244 -14.52 -1.29 -16.36
N LEU A 245 -13.82 -1.55 -15.28
CA LEU A 245 -13.07 -2.78 -15.04
C LEU A 245 -13.94 -4.05 -15.18
N GLU A 246 -15.20 -4.00 -14.77
CA GLU A 246 -16.17 -5.10 -14.96
C GLU A 246 -16.38 -5.47 -16.42
N ASN A 247 -16.19 -4.53 -17.34
CA ASN A 247 -16.41 -4.70 -18.79
C ASN A 247 -15.09 -4.80 -19.57
N ASP A 248 -13.94 -4.84 -18.88
CA ASP A 248 -12.64 -4.96 -19.53
C ASP A 248 -12.42 -6.40 -19.99
N PRO A 249 -12.31 -6.66 -21.31
CA PRO A 249 -12.20 -8.01 -21.82
C PRO A 249 -10.83 -8.65 -21.58
N TYR A 250 -9.85 -7.89 -21.09
CA TYR A 250 -8.47 -8.35 -20.88
C TYR A 250 -8.14 -8.57 -19.40
N ILE A 251 -9.05 -8.25 -18.48
CA ILE A 251 -8.80 -8.34 -17.04
C ILE A 251 -9.91 -9.17 -16.37
N ASP A 252 -9.61 -10.43 -16.06
CA ASP A 252 -10.50 -11.33 -15.30
C ASP A 252 -10.29 -11.13 -13.80
N VAL A 253 -10.96 -10.14 -13.21
CA VAL A 253 -10.85 -9.82 -11.78
C VAL A 253 -11.19 -11.01 -10.87
N PRO A 254 -12.22 -11.82 -11.13
CA PRO A 254 -12.46 -13.06 -10.38
C PRO A 254 -11.30 -14.07 -10.42
N ALA A 255 -10.62 -14.22 -11.58
CA ALA A 255 -9.44 -15.06 -11.67
C ALA A 255 -8.26 -14.47 -10.88
N ILE A 256 -8.04 -13.17 -10.99
CA ILE A 256 -7.00 -12.44 -10.26
C ILE A 256 -7.21 -12.61 -8.74
N LYS A 257 -8.45 -12.49 -8.25
CA LYS A 257 -8.73 -12.73 -6.83
C LYS A 257 -8.33 -14.13 -6.39
N ARG A 258 -8.70 -15.16 -7.15
CA ARG A 258 -8.29 -16.54 -6.84
C ARG A 258 -6.77 -16.68 -6.79
N THR A 259 -6.07 -16.11 -7.78
CA THR A 259 -4.61 -16.11 -7.83
C THR A 259 -3.99 -15.45 -6.60
N LEU A 260 -4.46 -14.28 -6.19
CA LEU A 260 -3.98 -13.58 -5.00
C LEU A 260 -4.30 -14.36 -3.71
N ASP A 261 -5.46 -15.04 -3.66
CA ASP A 261 -5.82 -15.93 -2.55
C ASP A 261 -4.87 -17.11 -2.44
N ASP A 262 -4.57 -17.77 -3.55
CA ASP A 262 -3.67 -18.93 -3.63
C ASP A 262 -2.22 -18.54 -3.31
N MET A 263 -1.80 -17.34 -3.70
CA MET A 263 -0.49 -16.77 -3.34
C MET A 263 -0.40 -16.35 -1.86
N GLY A 264 -1.51 -16.27 -1.15
CA GLY A 264 -1.56 -15.76 0.24
C GLY A 264 -1.35 -14.25 0.35
N TRP A 265 -1.47 -13.49 -0.75
CA TRP A 265 -1.29 -12.04 -0.73
C TRP A 265 -2.47 -11.34 -0.07
N SER A 266 -2.20 -10.25 0.62
CA SER A 266 -3.20 -9.35 1.22
C SER A 266 -2.72 -7.90 1.12
N GLY A 267 -3.66 -6.96 1.02
CA GLY A 267 -3.26 -5.55 0.98
C GLY A 267 -4.27 -4.66 0.27
N TRP A 268 -3.79 -3.53 -0.21
CA TRP A 268 -4.58 -2.54 -0.91
C TRP A 268 -4.57 -2.74 -2.42
N LEU A 269 -5.75 -2.68 -3.01
CA LEU A 269 -6.00 -2.55 -4.43
C LEU A 269 -6.41 -1.09 -4.69
N VAL A 270 -5.68 -0.38 -5.54
CA VAL A 270 -5.90 1.06 -5.78
C VAL A 270 -6.41 1.27 -7.20
N VAL A 271 -7.57 1.89 -7.34
CA VAL A 271 -8.15 2.21 -8.65
C VAL A 271 -7.51 3.48 -9.20
N GLU A 272 -6.72 3.33 -10.27
CA GLU A 272 -6.07 4.44 -10.95
C GLU A 272 -6.85 4.87 -12.20
N ARG A 273 -7.26 3.93 -13.05
CA ARG A 273 -7.87 4.15 -14.36
C ARG A 273 -9.17 3.35 -14.53
N SER A 274 -9.39 2.75 -15.70
CA SER A 274 -10.63 2.04 -16.09
C SER A 274 -11.85 2.97 -16.14
N ARG A 275 -11.68 4.15 -16.72
CA ARG A 275 -12.77 5.10 -16.92
C ARG A 275 -13.51 4.78 -18.22
N ASP A 276 -14.84 4.87 -18.19
CA ASP A 276 -15.66 4.88 -19.40
C ASP A 276 -15.38 6.17 -20.19
N VAL A 277 -14.76 6.02 -21.35
CA VAL A 277 -14.37 7.14 -22.21
C VAL A 277 -15.56 7.87 -22.82
N THR A 278 -16.76 7.30 -22.77
CA THR A 278 -18.00 7.96 -23.19
C THR A 278 -18.51 8.95 -22.14
N GLN A 279 -18.03 8.82 -20.89
CA GLN A 279 -18.40 9.65 -19.74
C GLN A 279 -17.16 10.20 -18.99
N PRO A 280 -16.20 10.83 -19.68
CA PRO A 280 -14.88 11.14 -19.10
C PRO A 280 -14.93 12.16 -17.95
N ARG A 281 -16.03 12.92 -17.81
CA ARG A 281 -16.23 13.91 -16.73
C ARG A 281 -17.01 13.38 -15.54
N ASN A 282 -17.58 12.17 -15.65
CA ASN A 282 -18.32 11.52 -14.57
C ASN A 282 -17.37 10.82 -13.63
N VAL A 283 -16.62 11.60 -12.84
CA VAL A 283 -15.57 11.06 -11.93
C VAL A 283 -16.18 10.09 -10.91
N ILE A 284 -17.27 10.49 -10.23
CA ILE A 284 -17.91 9.64 -9.21
C ILE A 284 -18.45 8.34 -9.85
N GLY A 285 -19.13 8.45 -10.98
CA GLY A 285 -19.66 7.26 -11.66
C GLY A 285 -18.57 6.32 -12.14
N ASN A 286 -17.47 6.84 -12.71
CA ASN A 286 -16.36 6.02 -13.20
C ASN A 286 -15.64 5.28 -12.08
N TYR A 287 -15.25 6.00 -11.02
CA TYR A 287 -14.52 5.38 -9.92
C TYR A 287 -15.46 4.56 -9.01
N GLY A 288 -16.68 5.02 -8.77
CA GLY A 288 -17.67 4.28 -7.98
C GLY A 288 -18.07 2.93 -8.60
N ALA A 289 -18.18 2.85 -9.93
CA ALA A 289 -18.44 1.58 -10.60
C ALA A 289 -17.29 0.57 -10.41
N ASN A 290 -16.04 1.03 -10.52
CA ASN A 290 -14.86 0.18 -10.33
C ASN A 290 -14.69 -0.23 -8.86
N GLU A 291 -14.90 0.69 -7.91
CA GLU A 291 -14.86 0.40 -6.47
C GLU A 291 -15.92 -0.64 -6.09
N ALA A 292 -17.17 -0.45 -6.49
CA ALA A 292 -18.27 -1.37 -6.22
C ALA A 292 -17.98 -2.76 -6.82
N TYR A 293 -17.44 -2.82 -8.03
CA TYR A 293 -17.06 -4.09 -8.65
C TYR A 293 -15.96 -4.81 -7.89
N LEU A 294 -14.87 -4.11 -7.54
CA LEU A 294 -13.77 -4.70 -6.77
C LEU A 294 -14.24 -5.15 -5.38
N LYS A 295 -15.04 -4.35 -4.68
CA LYS A 295 -15.59 -4.73 -3.36
C LYS A 295 -16.47 -5.97 -3.45
N ARG A 296 -17.34 -6.05 -4.45
CA ARG A 296 -18.16 -7.25 -4.68
C ARG A 296 -17.31 -8.51 -4.85
N ILE A 297 -16.16 -8.43 -5.55
CA ILE A 297 -15.30 -9.58 -5.81
C ILE A 297 -14.36 -9.86 -4.62
N PHE A 298 -13.70 -8.84 -4.06
CA PHE A 298 -12.64 -9.01 -3.06
C PHE A 298 -13.14 -9.00 -1.62
N GLN A 299 -14.27 -8.33 -1.34
CA GLN A 299 -14.80 -8.15 0.01
C GLN A 299 -16.14 -8.86 0.23
N ASN A 300 -16.70 -9.49 -0.81
CA ASN A 300 -18.01 -10.15 -0.80
C ASN A 300 -19.16 -9.19 -0.41
N GLU A 301 -19.06 -7.93 -0.76
CA GLU A 301 -20.14 -6.96 -0.62
C GLU A 301 -21.20 -7.17 -1.73
N GLU A 302 -22.51 -7.12 -1.37
CA GLU A 302 -23.62 -7.26 -2.32
C GLU A 302 -23.88 -5.98 -3.15
#